data_bec348fa0a109d3d99e5462828ab1cf4
#
_entry.id   bec348fa0a109d3d99e5462828ab1cf4
#
_cell.length_a   1.000
_cell.length_b   1.000
_cell.length_c   1.000
_cell.angle_alpha   90.00
_cell.angle_beta   90.00
_cell.angle_gamma   90.00
#
_symmetry.space_group_name_H-M   'P 1'
#
loop_
_entity.id
_entity.type
_entity.pdbx_description
1 polymer ?
#
loop_
_entity_poly.entity_id
_entity_poly.type
_entity_poly.pdbx_seq_one_letter_code
_entity_poly.pdbx_strand_id
1 'polypeptide(L)'
;DYLQRYLGGPLHYHRSWSKFINLFRSEKTIGEYKHWQEGDIIFSNRNILRKYQNTICKQFARPNILRSIIYGWFAASKACRSYEYAQKLGDLTPMPIAYKEVRYAGILRDSWYVCQHSDCTHTFNELISNATFPKRAQILESIGRFTAALHKKGVLHQDYSGGNILF
;
A
#
# COMPACT_ATOMS: atom_id res chain seq x y z
N ASP A 1 -44.16 -23.21 3.25
CA ASP A 1 -43.56 -24.34 2.51
C ASP A 1 -43.73 -24.30 1.00
N TYR A 2 -44.50 -23.37 0.44
CA TYR A 2 -44.66 -23.20 -1.00
C TYR A 2 -43.56 -22.33 -1.63
N LEU A 3 -42.93 -21.44 -0.87
CA LEU A 3 -41.84 -20.55 -1.34
C LEU A 3 -40.49 -21.22 -1.39
N GLN A 4 -40.26 -22.32 -0.65
CA GLN A 4 -38.99 -23.06 -0.69
C GLN A 4 -38.80 -23.94 -1.94
N ARG A 5 -39.84 -24.25 -2.70
CA ARG A 5 -39.76 -25.06 -3.91
C ARG A 5 -39.41 -24.26 -5.19
N TYR A 6 -39.58 -22.93 -5.16
CA TYR A 6 -39.28 -22.06 -6.33
C TYR A 6 -37.97 -21.31 -6.26
N LEU A 7 -37.40 -21.22 -5.06
CA LEU A 7 -36.05 -20.65 -4.91
C LEU A 7 -35.08 -21.82 -4.79
N GLY A 8 -34.48 -22.23 -5.91
CA GLY A 8 -33.37 -23.18 -5.90
C GLY A 8 -32.42 -22.81 -4.79
N GLY A 9 -31.97 -23.79 -3.99
CA GLY A 9 -31.25 -23.62 -2.75
C GLY A 9 -30.10 -22.64 -2.80
N PRO A 10 -29.68 -22.10 -1.65
CA PRO A 10 -28.74 -20.95 -1.56
C PRO A 10 -27.38 -21.14 -2.25
N LEU A 11 -27.01 -22.35 -2.60
CA LEU A 11 -25.72 -22.69 -3.25
C LEU A 11 -25.68 -22.38 -4.76
N HIS A 12 -26.80 -22.40 -5.48
CA HIS A 12 -26.82 -22.11 -6.93
C HIS A 12 -26.82 -20.60 -7.23
N TYR A 13 -27.41 -19.80 -6.36
CA TYR A 13 -27.47 -18.34 -6.54
C TYR A 13 -26.11 -17.69 -6.32
N HIS A 14 -25.34 -18.18 -5.35
CA HIS A 14 -23.99 -17.65 -5.05
C HIS A 14 -22.97 -17.89 -6.20
N ARG A 15 -23.05 -19.01 -6.88
CA ARG A 15 -22.16 -19.32 -8.01
C ARG A 15 -22.46 -18.50 -9.28
N SER A 16 -23.70 -18.14 -9.51
CA SER A 16 -24.10 -17.32 -10.67
C SER A 16 -23.65 -15.86 -10.49
N TRP A 17 -23.83 -15.29 -9.30
CA TRP A 17 -23.40 -13.91 -9.00
C TRP A 17 -21.90 -13.75 -9.00
N SER A 18 -21.15 -14.70 -8.51
CA SER A 18 -19.68 -14.63 -8.53
C SER A 18 -19.12 -14.66 -9.98
N LYS A 19 -19.72 -15.45 -10.85
CA LYS A 19 -19.39 -15.46 -12.29
C LYS A 19 -19.74 -14.13 -12.96
N PHE A 20 -20.91 -13.56 -12.65
CA PHE A 20 -21.36 -12.29 -13.20
C PHE A 20 -20.47 -11.13 -12.73
N ILE A 21 -20.12 -11.10 -11.44
CA ILE A 21 -19.19 -10.08 -10.88
C ILE A 21 -17.81 -10.20 -11.52
N ASN A 22 -17.32 -11.42 -11.76
CA ASN A 22 -16.01 -11.64 -12.39
C ASN A 22 -15.97 -11.17 -13.84
N LEU A 23 -17.09 -11.08 -14.54
CA LEU A 23 -17.17 -10.55 -15.91
C LEU A 23 -16.74 -9.07 -16.00
N PHE A 24 -16.92 -8.31 -14.91
CA PHE A 24 -16.57 -6.89 -14.83
C PHE A 24 -15.29 -6.63 -14.02
N ARG A 25 -14.56 -7.70 -13.69
CA ARG A 25 -13.29 -7.60 -12.97
C ARG A 25 -12.18 -7.23 -13.95
N SER A 26 -11.45 -6.18 -13.63
CA SER A 26 -10.20 -5.81 -14.30
C SER A 26 -9.06 -5.72 -13.30
N GLU A 27 -7.88 -6.15 -13.72
CA GLU A 27 -6.66 -6.04 -12.95
C GLU A 27 -5.65 -5.20 -13.73
N LYS A 28 -5.03 -4.23 -13.07
CA LYS A 28 -3.88 -3.50 -13.58
C LYS A 28 -2.69 -3.79 -12.70
N THR A 29 -1.63 -4.33 -13.27
CA THR A 29 -0.36 -4.57 -12.58
C THR A 29 0.75 -3.88 -13.36
N ILE A 30 1.59 -3.14 -12.66
CA ILE A 30 2.82 -2.54 -13.18
C ILE A 30 3.98 -3.10 -12.36
N GLY A 31 5.05 -3.50 -13.04
CA GLY A 31 6.18 -4.22 -12.45
C GLY A 31 5.91 -5.73 -12.34
N GLU A 32 6.98 -6.47 -12.04
CA GLU A 32 6.93 -7.94 -11.95
C GLU A 32 6.92 -8.38 -10.49
N TYR A 33 5.76 -8.80 -9.99
CA TYR A 33 5.62 -9.37 -8.66
C TYR A 33 4.45 -10.35 -8.59
N LYS A 34 4.63 -11.48 -7.91
CA LYS A 34 3.64 -12.58 -7.86
C LYS A 34 3.08 -12.83 -6.45
N HIS A 35 3.82 -12.48 -5.40
CA HIS A 35 3.56 -12.88 -4.01
C HIS A 35 2.71 -11.85 -3.22
N TRP A 36 1.65 -11.30 -3.84
CA TRP A 36 0.84 -10.19 -3.31
C TRP A 36 0.20 -10.43 -1.94
N GLN A 37 -0.04 -11.68 -1.59
CA GLN A 37 -0.72 -12.07 -0.34
C GLN A 37 0.11 -13.04 0.50
N GLU A 38 1.34 -13.31 0.07
CA GLU A 38 2.27 -14.19 0.76
C GLU A 38 3.11 -13.44 1.79
N GLY A 39 3.77 -14.20 2.66
CA GLY A 39 4.67 -13.67 3.69
C GLY A 39 3.99 -13.34 5.01
N ASP A 40 4.83 -12.97 5.98
CA ASP A 40 4.41 -12.68 7.35
C ASP A 40 3.79 -11.29 7.44
N ILE A 41 2.67 -11.20 8.16
CA ILE A 41 2.05 -9.91 8.47
C ILE A 41 2.87 -9.23 9.57
N ILE A 42 3.60 -8.18 9.22
CA ILE A 42 4.41 -7.39 10.16
C ILE A 42 3.65 -6.20 10.75
N PHE A 43 2.56 -5.80 10.11
CA PHE A 43 1.69 -4.73 10.59
C PHE A 43 0.28 -4.93 10.04
N SER A 44 -0.72 -4.81 10.91
CA SER A 44 -2.12 -4.92 10.54
C SER A 44 -2.96 -3.95 11.37
N ASN A 45 -3.41 -2.90 10.71
CA ASN A 45 -4.38 -1.94 11.23
C ASN A 45 -5.29 -1.53 10.07
N ARG A 46 -5.31 -0.26 9.71
CA ARG A 46 -6.02 0.24 8.52
C ARG A 46 -5.46 -0.31 7.21
N ASN A 47 -4.14 -0.48 7.12
CA ASN A 47 -3.46 -1.13 6.01
C ASN A 47 -2.79 -2.41 6.53
N ILE A 48 -2.51 -3.35 5.62
CA ILE A 48 -1.78 -4.57 5.96
C ILE A 48 -0.41 -4.51 5.27
N LEU A 49 0.65 -4.70 6.05
CA LEU A 49 2.01 -4.83 5.54
C LEU A 49 2.46 -6.29 5.71
N ARG A 50 2.91 -6.88 4.62
CA ARG A 50 3.50 -8.22 4.59
C ARG A 50 4.95 -8.15 4.19
N LYS A 51 5.79 -8.92 4.88
CA LYS A 51 7.18 -9.15 4.50
C LYS A 51 7.29 -10.51 3.85
N TYR A 52 7.76 -10.53 2.62
CA TYR A 52 8.08 -11.76 1.89
C TYR A 52 9.50 -11.64 1.34
N GLN A 53 10.42 -12.49 1.84
CA GLN A 53 11.85 -12.41 1.52
C GLN A 53 12.39 -10.98 1.72
N ASN A 54 12.94 -10.39 0.68
CA ASN A 54 13.49 -9.01 0.69
C ASN A 54 12.47 -7.96 0.17
N THR A 55 11.17 -8.19 0.33
CA THR A 55 10.13 -7.29 -0.13
C THR A 55 9.11 -6.96 0.95
N ILE A 56 8.56 -5.76 0.89
CA ILE A 56 7.40 -5.33 1.67
C ILE A 56 6.24 -5.08 0.74
N CYS A 57 5.16 -5.82 0.95
CA CYS A 57 3.89 -5.64 0.26
C CYS A 57 2.89 -4.90 1.16
N LYS A 58 2.50 -3.71 0.76
CA LYS A 58 1.49 -2.89 1.44
C LYS A 58 0.16 -3.03 0.73
N GLN A 59 -0.79 -3.67 1.37
CA GLN A 59 -2.19 -3.69 0.96
C GLN A 59 -2.92 -2.49 1.57
N PHE A 60 -3.47 -1.63 0.74
CA PHE A 60 -4.23 -0.47 1.21
C PHE A 60 -5.64 -0.88 1.62
N ALA A 61 -6.16 -0.21 2.65
CA ALA A 61 -7.56 -0.34 3.03
C ALA A 61 -8.47 -0.03 1.84
N ARG A 62 -9.53 -0.81 1.71
CA ARG A 62 -10.55 -0.57 0.69
C ARG A 62 -11.12 0.83 0.87
N PRO A 63 -11.14 1.63 -0.20
CA PRO A 63 -11.76 2.95 -0.11
C PRO A 63 -13.28 2.80 0.08
N ASN A 64 -13.92 3.80 0.69
CA ASN A 64 -15.38 3.86 0.71
C ASN A 64 -15.93 4.05 -0.72
N ILE A 65 -17.22 3.83 -0.94
CA ILE A 65 -17.85 3.81 -2.27
C ILE A 65 -17.54 5.09 -3.07
N LEU A 66 -17.66 6.26 -2.45
CA LEU A 66 -17.40 7.54 -3.12
C LEU A 66 -15.94 7.66 -3.55
N ARG A 67 -14.98 7.34 -2.67
CA ARG A 67 -13.55 7.33 -3.00
C ARG A 67 -13.19 6.23 -4.01
N SER A 68 -13.88 5.10 -3.98
CA SER A 68 -13.70 4.03 -4.96
C SER A 68 -14.04 4.47 -6.38
N ILE A 69 -15.11 5.25 -6.54
CA ILE A 69 -15.51 5.85 -7.82
C ILE A 69 -14.46 6.88 -8.26
N ILE A 70 -14.04 7.78 -7.37
CA ILE A 70 -13.04 8.80 -7.67
C ILE A 70 -11.72 8.16 -8.12
N TYR A 71 -11.21 7.17 -7.39
CA TYR A 71 -9.98 6.44 -7.75
C TYR A 71 -10.17 5.54 -8.97
N GLY A 72 -11.39 5.16 -9.29
CA GLY A 72 -11.70 4.38 -10.49
C GLY A 72 -11.62 5.20 -11.77
N TRP A 73 -12.15 6.43 -11.75
CA TRP A 73 -12.42 7.21 -12.95
C TRP A 73 -11.60 8.51 -13.04
N PHE A 74 -11.27 9.15 -11.92
CA PHE A 74 -10.75 10.51 -11.92
C PHE A 74 -9.38 10.69 -11.26
N ALA A 75 -8.94 9.77 -10.43
CA ALA A 75 -7.69 9.91 -9.71
C ALA A 75 -6.89 8.61 -9.61
N ALA A 76 -5.57 8.72 -9.55
CA ALA A 76 -4.68 7.59 -9.28
C ALA A 76 -4.92 7.03 -7.88
N SER A 77 -4.90 5.69 -7.76
CA SER A 77 -5.01 5.01 -6.47
C SER A 77 -3.83 5.36 -5.55
N LYS A 78 -3.97 5.03 -4.27
CA LYS A 78 -2.86 5.16 -3.32
C LYS A 78 -1.66 4.30 -3.73
N ALA A 79 -1.90 3.09 -4.25
CA ALA A 79 -0.85 2.19 -4.70
C ALA A 79 -0.08 2.77 -5.91
N CYS A 80 -0.79 3.26 -6.91
CA CYS A 80 -0.22 3.92 -8.08
C CYS A 80 0.63 5.13 -7.65
N ARG A 81 0.08 6.03 -6.85
CA ARG A 81 0.81 7.21 -6.36
C ARG A 81 2.05 6.84 -5.54
N SER A 82 1.94 5.82 -4.66
CA SER A 82 3.11 5.36 -3.90
C SER A 82 4.23 4.88 -4.81
N TYR A 83 3.90 4.15 -5.87
CA TYR A 83 4.86 3.67 -6.85
C TYR A 83 5.50 4.82 -7.64
N GLU A 84 4.71 5.73 -8.17
CA GLU A 84 5.18 6.87 -8.96
C GLU A 84 6.07 7.82 -8.12
N TYR A 85 5.66 8.11 -6.88
CA TYR A 85 6.49 8.93 -5.98
C TYR A 85 7.78 8.23 -5.58
N ALA A 86 7.75 6.93 -5.33
CA ALA A 86 8.96 6.18 -5.01
C ALA A 86 9.95 6.19 -6.19
N GLN A 87 9.47 6.02 -7.42
CA GLN A 87 10.31 6.18 -8.61
C GLN A 87 10.93 7.58 -8.72
N LYS A 88 10.14 8.64 -8.45
CA LYS A 88 10.62 10.02 -8.46
C LYS A 88 11.66 10.30 -7.37
N LEU A 89 11.50 9.68 -6.21
CA LEU A 89 12.43 9.84 -5.09
C LEU A 89 13.75 9.11 -5.33
N GLY A 90 13.74 7.98 -6.04
CA GLY A 90 14.93 7.17 -6.29
C GLY A 90 15.57 6.68 -4.99
N ASP A 91 16.84 6.94 -4.78
CA ASP A 91 17.64 6.46 -3.63
C ASP A 91 17.16 6.99 -2.26
N LEU A 92 16.23 7.94 -2.24
CA LEU A 92 15.67 8.49 -1.00
C LEU A 92 14.54 7.64 -0.40
N THR A 93 14.18 6.52 -1.03
CA THR A 93 13.13 5.61 -0.55
C THR A 93 13.45 4.18 -1.00
N PRO A 94 12.94 3.15 -0.31
CA PRO A 94 13.08 1.78 -0.78
C PRO A 94 12.62 1.62 -2.23
N MET A 95 13.41 0.90 -3.03
CA MET A 95 13.18 0.72 -4.46
C MET A 95 11.77 0.18 -4.73
N PRO A 96 10.94 0.87 -5.52
CA PRO A 96 9.62 0.39 -5.88
C PRO A 96 9.74 -0.79 -6.87
N ILE A 97 9.02 -1.88 -6.59
CA ILE A 97 9.04 -3.10 -7.41
C ILE A 97 7.80 -3.16 -8.28
N ALA A 98 6.62 -3.02 -7.67
CA ALA A 98 5.36 -3.17 -8.39
C ALA A 98 4.18 -2.49 -7.67
N TYR A 99 3.09 -2.26 -8.41
CA TYR A 99 1.78 -2.03 -7.81
C TYR A 99 0.70 -2.78 -8.58
N LYS A 100 -0.37 -3.10 -7.87
CA LYS A 100 -1.55 -3.80 -8.41
C LYS A 100 -2.83 -3.12 -7.99
N GLU A 101 -3.77 -3.04 -8.91
CA GLU A 101 -5.13 -2.56 -8.68
C GLU A 101 -6.14 -3.56 -9.19
N VAL A 102 -7.17 -3.81 -8.41
CA VAL A 102 -8.32 -4.62 -8.80
C VAL A 102 -9.55 -3.74 -8.83
N ARG A 103 -10.23 -3.72 -9.95
CA ARG A 103 -11.45 -2.95 -10.18
C ARG A 103 -12.60 -3.86 -10.59
N TYR A 104 -13.81 -3.44 -10.25
CA TYR A 104 -15.06 -4.03 -10.72
C TYR A 104 -15.91 -2.93 -11.34
N ALA A 105 -16.28 -3.10 -12.61
CA ALA A 105 -16.98 -2.07 -13.39
C ALA A 105 -16.30 -0.67 -13.30
N GLY A 106 -14.98 -0.64 -13.36
CA GLY A 106 -14.20 0.60 -13.24
C GLY A 106 -13.98 1.11 -11.81
N ILE A 107 -14.69 0.58 -10.81
CA ILE A 107 -14.61 1.01 -9.41
C ILE A 107 -13.45 0.31 -8.71
N LEU A 108 -12.53 1.07 -8.11
CA LEU A 108 -11.39 0.54 -7.37
C LEU A 108 -11.86 -0.25 -6.14
N ARG A 109 -11.47 -1.51 -6.06
CA ARG A 109 -11.76 -2.40 -4.94
C ARG A 109 -10.57 -2.61 -4.02
N ASP A 110 -9.50 -3.12 -4.58
CA ASP A 110 -8.30 -3.46 -3.82
C ASP A 110 -7.06 -2.91 -4.51
N SER A 111 -6.05 -2.55 -3.74
CA SER A 111 -4.79 -2.07 -4.29
C SER A 111 -3.61 -2.41 -3.38
N TRP A 112 -2.46 -2.72 -4.01
CA TRP A 112 -1.22 -3.12 -3.35
C TRP A 112 -0.05 -2.36 -3.95
N TYR A 113 0.92 -2.07 -3.13
CA TYR A 113 2.21 -1.52 -3.51
C TYR A 113 3.32 -2.38 -2.91
N VAL A 114 4.33 -2.67 -3.68
CA VAL A 114 5.49 -3.48 -3.27
C VAL A 114 6.76 -2.69 -3.49
N CYS A 115 7.59 -2.69 -2.46
CA CYS A 115 8.95 -2.16 -2.52
C CYS A 115 9.95 -3.13 -1.89
N GLN A 116 11.23 -2.87 -2.11
CA GLN A 116 12.30 -3.58 -1.45
C GLN A 116 12.21 -3.36 0.07
N HIS A 117 12.58 -4.37 0.85
CA HIS A 117 12.72 -4.23 2.29
C HIS A 117 13.90 -3.30 2.59
N SER A 118 13.72 -2.42 3.56
CA SER A 118 14.81 -1.59 4.09
C SER A 118 15.37 -2.25 5.36
N ASP A 119 16.69 -2.30 5.47
CA ASP A 119 17.38 -2.83 6.66
C ASP A 119 17.43 -1.83 7.83
N CYS A 120 16.73 -0.69 7.71
CA CYS A 120 16.58 0.26 8.80
C CYS A 120 15.87 -0.39 10.00
N THR A 121 16.49 -0.29 11.17
CA THR A 121 16.03 -0.95 12.40
C THR A 121 15.38 -0.01 13.40
N HIS A 122 15.56 1.29 13.22
CA HIS A 122 15.08 2.31 14.14
C HIS A 122 14.16 3.32 13.47
N THR A 123 13.28 3.89 14.27
CA THR A 123 12.37 4.96 13.89
C THR A 123 12.80 6.29 14.50
N PHE A 124 12.42 7.40 13.87
CA PHE A 124 12.66 8.72 14.45
C PHE A 124 11.94 8.93 15.80
N ASN A 125 10.81 8.24 16.02
CA ASN A 125 10.15 8.26 17.34
C ASN A 125 11.05 7.70 18.44
N GLU A 126 11.77 6.61 18.18
CA GLU A 126 12.72 6.05 19.13
C GLU A 126 13.87 7.03 19.43
N LEU A 127 14.38 7.70 18.38
CA LEU A 127 15.42 8.71 18.55
C LEU A 127 14.96 9.90 19.40
N ILE A 128 13.72 10.36 19.22
CA ILE A 128 13.17 11.48 19.99
C ILE A 128 12.95 11.08 21.44
N SER A 129 12.40 9.89 21.67
CA SER A 129 12.05 9.39 23.01
C SER A 129 13.26 9.06 23.87
N ASN A 130 14.42 8.83 23.26
CA ASN A 130 15.66 8.49 23.96
C ASN A 130 16.71 9.61 23.80
N ALA A 131 16.84 10.46 24.82
CA ALA A 131 17.81 11.56 24.84
C ALA A 131 19.28 11.07 24.77
N THR A 132 19.55 9.85 25.24
CA THR A 132 20.88 9.22 25.24
C THR A 132 21.14 8.31 24.06
N PHE A 133 20.31 8.38 23.01
CA PHE A 133 20.47 7.54 21.83
C PHE A 133 21.87 7.71 21.22
N PRO A 134 22.60 6.61 20.94
CA PRO A 134 23.95 6.68 20.38
C PRO A 134 23.98 7.50 19.09
N LYS A 135 24.97 8.38 18.95
CA LYS A 135 25.17 9.24 17.77
C LYS A 135 23.96 10.14 17.42
N ARG A 136 23.12 10.44 18.39
CA ARG A 136 21.85 11.19 18.22
C ARG A 136 22.02 12.46 17.39
N ALA A 137 23.03 13.29 17.65
CA ALA A 137 23.27 14.53 16.91
C ALA A 137 23.55 14.28 15.42
N GLN A 138 24.38 13.28 15.12
CA GLN A 138 24.73 12.91 13.74
C GLN A 138 23.49 12.38 12.97
N ILE A 139 22.66 11.59 13.63
CA ILE A 139 21.42 11.04 13.04
C ILE A 139 20.44 12.19 12.76
N LEU A 140 20.26 13.12 13.69
CA LEU A 140 19.40 14.31 13.49
C LEU A 140 19.88 15.16 12.32
N GLU A 141 21.19 15.37 12.19
CA GLU A 141 21.77 16.08 11.06
C GLU A 141 21.51 15.35 9.74
N SER A 142 21.65 14.02 9.72
CA SER A 142 21.40 13.20 8.54
C SER A 142 19.94 13.26 8.13
N ILE A 143 18.98 13.19 9.08
CA ILE A 143 17.55 13.35 8.82
C ILE A 143 17.26 14.76 8.30
N GLY A 144 17.89 15.80 8.81
CA GLY A 144 17.75 17.16 8.32
C GLY A 144 18.20 17.29 6.86
N ARG A 145 19.37 16.72 6.52
CA ARG A 145 19.88 16.70 5.13
C ARG A 145 18.95 15.91 4.21
N PHE A 146 18.45 14.76 4.68
CA PHE A 146 17.48 13.94 3.94
C PHE A 146 16.21 14.73 3.65
N THR A 147 15.66 15.41 4.66
CA THR A 147 14.47 16.26 4.52
C THR A 147 14.70 17.37 3.49
N ALA A 148 15.84 18.03 3.56
CA ALA A 148 16.23 19.05 2.57
C ALA A 148 16.32 18.47 1.14
N ALA A 149 16.84 17.26 0.99
CA ALA A 149 16.92 16.57 -0.31
C ALA A 149 15.52 16.23 -0.86
N LEU A 150 14.57 15.81 -0.02
CA LEU A 150 13.16 15.62 -0.40
C LEU A 150 12.55 16.92 -0.93
N HIS A 151 12.69 18.01 -0.19
CA HIS A 151 12.16 19.32 -0.56
C HIS A 151 12.80 19.84 -1.86
N LYS A 152 14.12 19.64 -2.05
CA LYS A 152 14.80 19.99 -3.29
C LYS A 152 14.26 19.23 -4.51
N LYS A 153 13.78 17.99 -4.32
CA LYS A 153 13.08 17.22 -5.36
C LYS A 153 11.59 17.64 -5.54
N GLY A 154 11.13 18.66 -4.81
CA GLY A 154 9.75 19.15 -4.85
C GLY A 154 8.75 18.18 -4.20
N VAL A 155 9.19 17.36 -3.26
CA VAL A 155 8.33 16.41 -2.55
C VAL A 155 8.13 16.87 -1.13
N LEU A 156 6.85 17.11 -0.77
CA LEU A 156 6.39 17.33 0.59
C LEU A 156 5.65 16.08 1.05
N HIS A 157 6.21 15.37 2.04
CA HIS A 157 5.57 14.18 2.58
C HIS A 157 4.46 14.60 3.55
N GLN A 158 3.19 14.40 3.18
CA GLN A 158 2.03 14.85 3.96
C GLN A 158 1.88 14.17 5.34
N ASP A 159 2.46 12.99 5.51
CA ASP A 159 2.49 12.23 6.76
C ASP A 159 3.96 12.01 7.21
N TYR A 160 4.69 13.13 7.36
CA TYR A 160 6.09 13.13 7.81
C TYR A 160 6.15 13.01 9.32
N SER A 161 5.67 11.87 9.83
CA SER A 161 5.67 11.54 11.25
C SER A 161 6.89 10.71 11.62
N GLY A 162 7.26 10.75 12.90
CA GLY A 162 8.44 10.04 13.39
C GLY A 162 8.39 8.52 13.22
N GLY A 163 7.21 7.92 13.06
CA GLY A 163 7.07 6.49 12.73
C GLY A 163 7.32 6.15 11.26
N ASN A 164 7.31 7.15 10.37
CA ASN A 164 7.51 6.98 8.94
C ASN A 164 8.93 7.33 8.48
N ILE A 165 9.79 7.77 9.39
CA ILE A 165 11.21 8.05 9.14
C ILE A 165 12.01 6.93 9.79
N LEU A 166 12.69 6.14 8.97
CA LEU A 166 13.51 5.01 9.37
C LEU A 166 14.99 5.32 9.13
N PHE A 167 15.87 4.74 9.94
CA PHE A 167 17.32 4.84 9.80
C PHE A 167 18.05 3.62 10.39
#